data_415c2ffcbb293df8a0ce8b4f45e2efe3
#
_entry.id   415c2ffcbb293df8a0ce8b4f45e2efe3
#
_cell.length_a   1.000
_cell.length_b   1.000
_cell.length_c   1.000
_cell.angle_alpha   90.00
_cell.angle_beta   90.00
_cell.angle_gamma   90.00
#
_symmetry.space_group_name_H-M   'P 1'
#
loop_
_entity.id
_entity.type
_entity.pdbx_description
1 polymer ?
#
loop_
_entity_poly.entity_id
_entity_poly.type
_entity_poly.pdbx_seq_one_letter_code
_entity_poly.pdbx_strand_id
1 'polypeptide(L)'
;MIPLAKLRAAARDALAYVSAQPGVAEAEVFASANGNLTVRLNYTSHIPSNGVEEPKSLESHGLGLRVAFNSPEGLKIGFGSEPTDLSLEGVRRALEKARLGAVLDPDFVSLPKGPSGSHSVNRGKGHSDPAIMRMGATGMVRTGWSMMNRALDVFQSSEDLLNLVGSPERLTGLGLILGGDLVLLQERMAIVSTHMPRVQSDESTLVMSFATAMVE
;
A
#
# COMPACT_ATOMS: atom_id res chain seq x y z
N MET A 1 1.28 11.22 -1.26
CA MET A 1 1.24 10.30 -0.08
C MET A 1 1.94 10.94 1.13
N ILE A 2 1.41 10.74 2.34
CA ILE A 2 1.93 11.33 3.61
C ILE A 2 3.36 10.85 3.88
N PRO A 3 4.31 11.74 4.26
CA PRO A 3 5.67 11.36 4.61
C PRO A 3 5.74 10.48 5.87
N LEU A 4 6.67 9.51 5.88
CA LEU A 4 6.87 8.58 7.01
C LEU A 4 7.12 9.31 8.34
N ALA A 5 7.88 10.41 8.31
CA ALA A 5 8.13 11.23 9.51
C ALA A 5 6.83 11.78 10.14
N LYS A 6 5.84 12.13 9.30
CA LYS A 6 4.53 12.63 9.74
C LYS A 6 3.70 11.52 10.38
N LEU A 7 3.72 10.30 9.81
CA LEU A 7 3.06 9.13 10.40
C LEU A 7 3.67 8.77 11.75
N ARG A 8 5.00 8.78 11.86
CA ARG A 8 5.71 8.51 13.12
C ARG A 8 5.35 9.53 14.21
N ALA A 9 5.26 10.81 13.85
CA ALA A 9 4.85 11.85 14.78
C ALA A 9 3.39 11.65 15.23
N ALA A 10 2.47 11.43 14.28
CA ALA A 10 1.06 11.19 14.57
C ALA A 10 0.85 9.97 15.47
N ALA A 11 1.53 8.85 15.18
CA ALA A 11 1.42 7.65 16.02
C ALA A 11 1.92 7.88 17.46
N ARG A 12 3.07 8.56 17.62
CA ARG A 12 3.61 8.90 18.94
C ARG A 12 2.69 9.82 19.73
N ASP A 13 2.20 10.87 19.09
CA ASP A 13 1.35 11.88 19.74
C ASP A 13 -0.02 11.29 20.08
N ALA A 14 -0.55 10.40 19.22
CA ALA A 14 -1.76 9.62 19.49
C ALA A 14 -1.59 8.69 20.70
N LEU A 15 -0.47 7.93 20.79
CA LEU A 15 -0.20 7.08 21.95
C LEU A 15 -0.12 7.90 23.23
N ALA A 16 0.60 9.02 23.23
CA ALA A 16 0.73 9.89 24.40
C ALA A 16 -0.65 10.39 24.87
N TYR A 17 -1.51 10.79 23.94
CA TYR A 17 -2.87 11.22 24.25
C TYR A 17 -3.71 10.07 24.81
N VAL A 18 -3.76 8.92 24.13
CA VAL A 18 -4.62 7.78 24.51
C VAL A 18 -4.20 7.21 25.86
N SER A 19 -2.89 7.06 26.11
CA SER A 19 -2.38 6.51 27.37
C SER A 19 -2.67 7.40 28.57
N ALA A 20 -2.86 8.71 28.37
CA ALA A 20 -3.24 9.64 29.43
C ALA A 20 -4.74 9.66 29.75
N GLN A 21 -5.57 8.92 29.01
CA GLN A 21 -7.01 8.95 29.23
C GLN A 21 -7.44 8.03 30.38
N PRO A 22 -8.45 8.43 31.18
CA PRO A 22 -8.94 7.62 32.28
C PRO A 22 -9.39 6.23 31.84
N GLY A 23 -9.02 5.22 32.62
CA GLY A 23 -9.42 3.84 32.39
C GLY A 23 -8.61 3.10 31.32
N VAL A 24 -7.70 3.74 30.63
CA VAL A 24 -6.78 3.06 29.68
C VAL A 24 -5.68 2.35 30.49
N ALA A 25 -5.57 1.04 30.31
CA ALA A 25 -4.50 0.21 30.86
C ALA A 25 -3.34 0.11 29.88
N GLU A 26 -3.63 -0.24 28.63
CA GLU A 26 -2.65 -0.38 27.57
C GLU A 26 -3.22 0.15 26.25
N ALA A 27 -2.35 0.63 25.38
CA ALA A 27 -2.74 1.11 24.07
C ALA A 27 -1.69 0.79 22.99
N GLU A 28 -2.16 0.56 21.79
CA GLU A 28 -1.36 0.44 20.57
C GLU A 28 -1.96 1.35 19.51
N VAL A 29 -1.10 2.03 18.79
CA VAL A 29 -1.46 2.92 17.70
C VAL A 29 -0.77 2.44 16.42
N PHE A 30 -1.55 2.29 15.37
CA PHE A 30 -1.09 2.03 14.02
C PHE A 30 -1.49 3.20 13.12
N ALA A 31 -0.54 3.78 12.38
CA ALA A 31 -0.79 4.81 11.40
C ALA A 31 -0.23 4.38 10.05
N SER A 32 -0.99 4.55 8.98
CA SER A 32 -0.56 4.17 7.64
C SER A 32 -0.90 5.21 6.59
N ALA A 33 -0.18 5.16 5.48
CA ALA A 33 -0.47 5.88 4.25
C ALA A 33 -0.15 4.98 3.06
N ASN A 34 -1.14 4.78 2.20
CA ASN A 34 -1.06 3.89 1.05
C ASN A 34 -1.28 4.69 -0.24
N GLY A 35 -0.48 4.39 -1.25
CA GLY A 35 -0.64 4.88 -2.61
C GLY A 35 -0.85 3.70 -3.55
N ASN A 36 -1.85 3.82 -4.41
CA ASN A 36 -2.09 2.92 -5.53
C ASN A 36 -2.10 3.75 -6.81
N LEU A 37 -1.24 3.40 -7.74
CA LEU A 37 -1.17 4.03 -9.05
C LEU A 37 -1.30 2.95 -10.11
N THR A 38 -2.34 3.05 -10.93
CA THR A 38 -2.64 2.07 -11.99
C THR A 38 -2.62 2.72 -13.35
N VAL A 39 -1.96 2.07 -14.28
CA VAL A 39 -1.95 2.43 -15.71
C VAL A 39 -2.48 1.25 -16.49
N ARG A 40 -3.52 1.45 -17.29
CA ARG A 40 -4.06 0.43 -18.17
C ARG A 40 -3.33 0.44 -19.50
N LEU A 41 -2.99 -0.75 -19.97
CA LEU A 41 -2.48 -1.00 -21.31
C LEU A 41 -3.66 -1.40 -22.19
N ASN A 42 -3.91 -0.65 -23.25
CA ASN A 42 -5.03 -0.89 -24.15
C ASN A 42 -4.63 -0.48 -25.57
N TYR A 43 -3.89 -1.37 -26.23
CA TYR A 43 -3.34 -1.13 -27.57
C TYR A 43 -4.02 -2.03 -28.59
N THR A 44 -4.34 -1.44 -29.74
CA THR A 44 -4.79 -2.14 -30.95
C THR A 44 -4.11 -1.52 -32.14
N SER A 45 -3.39 -2.31 -32.93
CA SER A 45 -2.55 -1.81 -34.04
C SER A 45 -3.30 -0.99 -35.09
N HIS A 46 -4.63 -1.21 -35.24
CA HIS A 46 -5.46 -0.49 -36.19
C HIS A 46 -6.03 0.84 -35.66
N ILE A 47 -5.78 1.18 -34.39
CA ILE A 47 -6.29 2.42 -33.79
C ILE A 47 -5.08 3.33 -33.44
N PRO A 48 -4.86 4.42 -34.18
CA PRO A 48 -3.63 5.21 -34.05
C PRO A 48 -3.42 5.93 -32.72
N SER A 49 -4.45 6.08 -31.89
CA SER A 49 -4.40 6.92 -30.69
C SER A 49 -4.53 6.15 -29.38
N ASN A 50 -4.36 4.83 -29.41
CA ASN A 50 -4.44 4.02 -28.20
C ASN A 50 -3.07 3.50 -27.74
N GLY A 51 -3.00 2.96 -26.53
CA GLY A 51 -1.79 2.37 -25.96
C GLY A 51 -1.79 2.40 -24.45
N VAL A 52 -1.26 3.44 -23.86
CA VAL A 52 -1.20 3.61 -22.41
C VAL A 52 -2.25 4.63 -22.00
N GLU A 53 -3.23 4.19 -21.21
CA GLU A 53 -4.30 5.06 -20.72
C GLU A 53 -3.80 6.01 -19.62
N GLU A 54 -4.60 7.04 -19.33
CA GLU A 54 -4.31 7.99 -18.27
C GLU A 54 -4.19 7.28 -16.91
N PRO A 55 -3.14 7.56 -16.14
CA PRO A 55 -2.94 6.95 -14.83
C PRO A 55 -4.05 7.31 -13.84
N LYS A 56 -4.53 6.29 -13.11
CA LYS A 56 -5.44 6.47 -12.00
C LYS A 56 -4.66 6.36 -10.69
N SER A 57 -4.80 7.35 -9.81
CA SER A 57 -4.15 7.39 -8.51
C SER A 57 -5.18 7.38 -7.40
N LEU A 58 -4.97 6.52 -6.42
CA LEU A 58 -5.72 6.50 -5.16
C LEU A 58 -4.73 6.59 -4.01
N GLU A 59 -4.91 7.58 -3.15
CA GLU A 59 -4.17 7.69 -1.89
C GLU A 59 -5.13 7.57 -0.71
N SER A 60 -4.72 6.81 0.30
CA SER A 60 -5.43 6.70 1.56
C SER A 60 -4.46 6.81 2.73
N HIS A 61 -4.93 7.28 3.86
CA HIS A 61 -4.19 7.30 5.10
C HIS A 61 -5.16 7.29 6.28
N GLY A 62 -4.67 6.91 7.44
CA GLY A 62 -5.48 6.88 8.64
C GLY A 62 -4.71 6.34 9.83
N LEU A 63 -5.41 6.26 10.94
CA LEU A 63 -4.91 5.64 12.16
C LEU A 63 -5.91 4.62 12.70
N GLY A 64 -5.37 3.60 13.39
CA GLY A 64 -6.11 2.62 14.16
C GLY A 64 -5.58 2.57 15.59
N LEU A 65 -6.49 2.31 16.51
CA LEU A 65 -6.19 2.12 17.93
C LEU A 65 -6.66 0.72 18.36
N ARG A 66 -5.83 0.04 19.14
CA ARG A 66 -6.23 -1.09 19.98
C ARG A 66 -5.96 -0.70 21.42
N VAL A 67 -7.00 -0.73 22.26
CA VAL A 67 -6.93 -0.19 23.61
C VAL A 67 -7.50 -1.21 24.59
N ALA A 68 -6.74 -1.52 25.63
CA ALA A 68 -7.22 -2.26 26.79
C ALA A 68 -7.70 -1.27 27.86
N PHE A 69 -8.94 -1.42 28.26
CA PHE A 69 -9.58 -0.60 29.29
C PHE A 69 -9.75 -1.39 30.58
N ASN A 70 -9.44 -0.76 31.71
CA ASN A 70 -9.74 -1.31 33.01
C ASN A 70 -11.26 -1.38 33.25
N SER A 71 -11.74 -2.52 33.72
CA SER A 71 -13.11 -2.65 34.22
C SER A 71 -13.12 -3.52 35.49
N PRO A 72 -14.21 -3.48 36.31
CA PRO A 72 -14.33 -4.32 37.49
C PRO A 72 -14.26 -5.82 37.20
N GLU A 73 -14.60 -6.22 35.99
CA GLU A 73 -14.67 -7.62 35.54
C GLU A 73 -13.36 -8.10 34.88
N GLY A 74 -12.39 -7.19 34.64
CA GLY A 74 -11.15 -7.46 33.93
C GLY A 74 -10.88 -6.46 32.84
N LEU A 75 -9.99 -6.79 31.91
CA LEU A 75 -9.66 -5.91 30.78
C LEU A 75 -10.71 -6.05 29.67
N LYS A 76 -11.18 -4.90 29.18
CA LYS A 76 -12.01 -4.81 27.97
C LYS A 76 -11.17 -4.31 26.82
N ILE A 77 -11.21 -5.02 25.69
CA ILE A 77 -10.43 -4.68 24.50
C ILE A 77 -11.34 -3.99 23.50
N GLY A 78 -10.93 -2.80 23.08
CA GLY A 78 -11.63 -2.02 22.08
C GLY A 78 -10.75 -1.66 20.90
N PHE A 79 -11.37 -1.58 19.73
CA PHE A 79 -10.73 -1.16 18.48
C PHE A 79 -11.46 0.07 17.95
N GLY A 80 -10.69 1.04 17.49
CA GLY A 80 -11.24 2.22 16.82
C GLY A 80 -10.33 2.68 15.72
N SER A 81 -10.90 3.22 14.66
CA SER A 81 -10.14 3.74 13.54
C SER A 81 -10.70 5.07 13.06
N GLU A 82 -9.81 5.87 12.49
CA GLU A 82 -10.16 7.12 11.84
C GLU A 82 -9.47 7.16 10.47
N PRO A 83 -10.21 6.96 9.39
CA PRO A 83 -9.70 7.15 8.04
C PRO A 83 -9.56 8.65 7.76
N THR A 84 -8.52 9.03 7.06
CA THR A 84 -8.26 10.37 6.53
C THR A 84 -7.85 11.46 7.53
N ASP A 85 -7.92 11.23 8.85
CA ASP A 85 -7.58 12.26 9.84
C ASP A 85 -6.57 11.73 10.87
N LEU A 86 -5.33 12.24 10.81
CA LEU A 86 -4.25 11.93 11.73
C LEU A 86 -4.11 12.97 12.86
N SER A 87 -5.03 13.93 12.94
CA SER A 87 -5.03 14.97 13.98
C SER A 87 -5.46 14.41 15.35
N LEU A 88 -5.23 15.18 16.40
CA LEU A 88 -5.72 14.83 17.74
C LEU A 88 -7.24 14.64 17.78
N GLU A 89 -7.99 15.35 16.95
CA GLU A 89 -9.44 15.18 16.86
C GLU A 89 -9.80 13.83 16.23
N GLY A 90 -9.06 13.37 15.20
CA GLY A 90 -9.19 12.02 14.66
C GLY A 90 -8.87 10.95 15.70
N VAL A 91 -7.83 11.16 16.52
CA VAL A 91 -7.50 10.25 17.63
C VAL A 91 -8.62 10.17 18.66
N ARG A 92 -9.27 11.30 18.99
CA ARG A 92 -10.42 11.32 19.92
C ARG A 92 -11.58 10.49 19.40
N ARG A 93 -11.95 10.68 18.13
CA ARG A 93 -13.03 9.90 17.49
C ARG A 93 -12.70 8.40 17.45
N ALA A 94 -11.46 8.05 17.13
CA ALA A 94 -11.02 6.66 17.14
C ALA A 94 -11.09 6.04 18.56
N LEU A 95 -10.66 6.79 19.59
CA LEU A 95 -10.73 6.33 20.97
C LEU A 95 -12.18 6.17 21.45
N GLU A 96 -13.07 7.06 21.07
CA GLU A 96 -14.50 6.93 21.39
C GLU A 96 -15.09 5.66 20.77
N LYS A 97 -14.80 5.39 19.50
CA LYS A 97 -15.18 4.14 18.85
C LYS A 97 -14.63 2.91 19.60
N ALA A 98 -13.36 2.96 20.00
CA ALA A 98 -12.73 1.89 20.77
C ALA A 98 -13.44 1.66 22.11
N ARG A 99 -13.84 2.75 22.82
CA ARG A 99 -14.58 2.63 24.10
C ARG A 99 -15.97 2.03 23.92
N LEU A 100 -16.71 2.49 22.93
CA LEU A 100 -18.06 2.02 22.64
C LEU A 100 -18.08 0.55 22.22
N GLY A 101 -17.07 0.11 21.48
CA GLY A 101 -16.93 -1.27 21.01
C GLY A 101 -16.14 -2.19 21.95
N ALA A 102 -15.73 -1.72 23.13
CA ALA A 102 -14.90 -2.51 24.02
C ALA A 102 -15.66 -3.68 24.67
N VAL A 103 -15.12 -4.88 24.53
CA VAL A 103 -15.67 -6.12 25.08
C VAL A 103 -14.69 -6.77 26.05
N LEU A 104 -15.21 -7.49 27.05
CA LEU A 104 -14.39 -8.28 27.97
C LEU A 104 -13.70 -9.39 27.17
N ASP A 105 -12.39 -9.47 27.33
CA ASP A 105 -11.58 -10.55 26.74
C ASP A 105 -10.82 -11.26 27.87
N PRO A 106 -11.34 -12.39 28.36
CA PRO A 106 -10.73 -13.12 29.48
C PRO A 106 -9.36 -13.73 29.12
N ASP A 107 -9.09 -13.91 27.84
CA ASP A 107 -7.82 -14.49 27.34
C ASP A 107 -6.76 -13.41 27.06
N PHE A 108 -7.15 -12.13 27.10
CA PHE A 108 -6.19 -11.05 26.89
C PHE A 108 -5.33 -10.84 28.13
N VAL A 109 -4.04 -11.05 27.97
CA VAL A 109 -3.06 -10.85 29.04
C VAL A 109 -2.38 -9.47 28.94
N SER A 110 -1.90 -9.11 27.77
CA SER A 110 -1.16 -7.86 27.52
C SER A 110 -0.93 -7.66 26.02
N LEU A 111 -0.74 -6.42 25.60
CA LEU A 111 -0.21 -6.12 24.28
C LEU A 111 1.22 -6.68 24.13
N PRO A 112 1.67 -6.96 22.88
CA PRO A 112 3.00 -7.47 22.63
C PRO A 112 4.08 -6.60 23.27
N LYS A 113 5.00 -7.23 23.98
CA LYS A 113 6.19 -6.61 24.56
C LYS A 113 7.32 -6.73 23.58
N GLY A 114 8.08 -5.65 23.42
CA GLY A 114 9.29 -5.70 22.60
C GLY A 114 10.27 -6.76 23.10
N PRO A 115 11.15 -7.29 22.25
CA PRO A 115 12.16 -8.26 22.65
C PRO A 115 13.04 -7.67 23.76
N SER A 116 13.30 -8.48 24.79
CA SER A 116 14.23 -8.13 25.87
C SER A 116 15.65 -8.16 25.30
N GLY A 117 16.24 -6.99 25.04
CA GLY A 117 17.58 -6.84 24.51
C GLY A 117 17.65 -6.06 23.19
N SER A 118 18.85 -5.66 22.79
CA SER A 118 19.11 -4.98 21.53
C SER A 118 19.15 -6.01 20.38
N HIS A 119 18.00 -6.54 20.00
CA HIS A 119 17.92 -7.25 18.73
C HIS A 119 17.89 -6.20 17.60
N SER A 120 18.94 -6.19 16.79
CA SER A 120 18.88 -5.52 15.50
C SER A 120 17.77 -6.20 14.73
N VAL A 121 16.66 -5.51 14.52
CA VAL A 121 15.65 -5.94 13.56
C VAL A 121 16.39 -6.06 12.23
N ASN A 122 16.58 -7.30 11.78
CA ASN A 122 17.15 -7.56 10.49
C ASN A 122 16.12 -7.04 9.49
N ARG A 123 16.26 -5.78 9.07
CA ARG A 123 15.41 -5.19 8.02
C ARG A 123 15.69 -6.02 6.79
N GLY A 124 14.74 -6.88 6.45
CA GLY A 124 14.81 -7.66 5.24
C GLY A 124 15.12 -6.73 4.08
N LYS A 125 16.26 -6.95 3.42
CA LYS A 125 16.60 -6.17 2.23
C LYS A 125 15.63 -6.57 1.13
N GLY A 126 14.97 -5.60 0.50
CA GLY A 126 14.29 -5.82 -0.77
C GLY A 126 12.77 -5.66 -0.79
N HIS A 127 12.11 -5.25 0.28
CA HIS A 127 10.67 -4.96 0.22
C HIS A 127 10.31 -3.49 -0.01
N SER A 128 11.31 -2.62 -0.08
CA SER A 128 11.12 -1.21 -0.42
C SER A 128 12.22 -0.73 -1.36
N ASP A 129 11.83 -0.14 -2.49
CA ASP A 129 12.72 0.55 -3.43
C ASP A 129 12.44 2.05 -3.37
N PRO A 130 13.45 2.88 -3.02
CA PRO A 130 13.28 4.34 -2.97
C PRO A 130 12.94 4.98 -4.31
N ALA A 131 13.31 4.39 -5.45
CA ALA A 131 12.94 4.89 -6.76
C ALA A 131 11.46 4.63 -7.03
N ILE A 132 10.98 3.43 -6.71
CA ILE A 132 9.57 3.04 -6.81
C ILE A 132 8.72 3.85 -5.83
N MET A 133 9.22 4.08 -4.59
CA MET A 133 8.53 4.91 -3.59
C MET A 133 8.32 6.36 -4.05
N ARG A 134 9.15 6.87 -4.96
CA ARG A 134 9.04 8.22 -5.54
C ARG A 134 8.42 8.25 -6.92
N MET A 135 8.11 7.10 -7.49
CA MET A 135 7.54 7.01 -8.84
C MET A 135 6.13 7.60 -8.84
N GLY A 136 5.87 8.48 -9.79
CA GLY A 136 4.56 9.08 -10.04
C GLY A 136 4.01 8.71 -11.41
N ALA A 137 2.92 9.35 -11.80
CA ALA A 137 2.17 9.10 -13.03
C ALA A 137 3.06 9.06 -14.29
N THR A 138 3.93 10.04 -14.47
CA THR A 138 4.84 10.10 -15.64
C THR A 138 5.79 8.89 -15.71
N GLY A 139 6.29 8.44 -14.57
CA GLY A 139 7.13 7.24 -14.50
C GLY A 139 6.36 5.99 -14.91
N MET A 140 5.14 5.84 -14.41
CA MET A 140 4.25 4.72 -14.73
C MET A 140 3.87 4.70 -16.21
N VAL A 141 3.51 5.83 -16.80
CA VAL A 141 3.21 5.93 -18.25
C VAL A 141 4.43 5.52 -19.08
N ARG A 142 5.63 5.99 -18.72
CA ARG A 142 6.87 5.61 -19.41
C ARG A 142 7.12 4.09 -19.32
N THR A 143 6.90 3.50 -18.15
CA THR A 143 7.04 2.05 -17.95
C THR A 143 5.99 1.28 -18.78
N GLY A 144 4.76 1.74 -18.81
CA GLY A 144 3.69 1.17 -19.64
C GLY A 144 4.06 1.18 -21.13
N TRP A 145 4.55 2.29 -21.64
CA TRP A 145 5.05 2.38 -23.03
C TRP A 145 6.25 1.50 -23.29
N SER A 146 7.16 1.35 -22.32
CA SER A 146 8.28 0.42 -22.45
C SER A 146 7.82 -1.03 -22.57
N MET A 147 6.81 -1.44 -21.80
CA MET A 147 6.21 -2.76 -21.90
C MET A 147 5.51 -2.95 -23.26
N MET A 148 4.74 -1.96 -23.69
CA MET A 148 4.04 -1.96 -24.98
C MET A 148 5.01 -2.14 -26.14
N ASN A 149 6.07 -1.32 -26.19
CA ASN A 149 7.07 -1.39 -27.24
C ASN A 149 7.78 -2.74 -27.28
N ARG A 150 8.08 -3.32 -26.10
CA ARG A 150 8.69 -4.67 -26.05
C ARG A 150 7.75 -5.77 -26.55
N ALA A 151 6.46 -5.67 -26.26
CA ALA A 151 5.47 -6.60 -26.81
C ALA A 151 5.37 -6.47 -28.35
N LEU A 152 5.43 -5.24 -28.87
CA LEU A 152 5.46 -4.99 -30.32
C LEU A 152 6.75 -5.54 -30.95
N ASP A 153 7.91 -5.36 -30.32
CA ASP A 153 9.18 -5.94 -30.79
C ASP A 153 9.08 -7.47 -30.92
N VAL A 154 8.52 -8.14 -29.87
CA VAL A 154 8.32 -9.60 -29.89
C VAL A 154 7.36 -10.02 -30.99
N PHE A 155 6.26 -9.30 -31.16
CA PHE A 155 5.30 -9.56 -32.23
C PHE A 155 5.94 -9.48 -33.60
N GLN A 156 6.71 -8.42 -33.87
CA GLN A 156 7.37 -8.19 -35.17
C GLN A 156 8.52 -9.17 -35.46
N SER A 157 9.14 -9.73 -34.43
CA SER A 157 10.24 -10.68 -34.55
C SER A 157 9.82 -12.15 -34.38
N SER A 158 8.55 -12.45 -34.25
CA SER A 158 8.04 -13.82 -34.08
C SER A 158 8.21 -14.64 -35.34
N GLU A 159 9.08 -15.64 -35.31
CA GLU A 159 9.28 -16.57 -36.41
C GLU A 159 8.00 -17.33 -36.77
N ASP A 160 7.21 -17.72 -35.77
CA ASP A 160 5.96 -18.43 -35.97
C ASP A 160 4.95 -17.58 -36.74
N LEU A 161 4.82 -16.31 -36.38
CA LEU A 161 3.93 -15.37 -37.07
C LEU A 161 4.43 -15.04 -38.48
N LEU A 162 5.75 -14.84 -38.65
CA LEU A 162 6.35 -14.60 -39.95
C LEU A 162 6.15 -15.79 -40.88
N ASN A 163 6.31 -17.02 -40.39
CA ASN A 163 6.05 -18.24 -41.13
C ASN A 163 4.57 -18.39 -41.52
N LEU A 164 3.66 -18.00 -40.61
CA LEU A 164 2.22 -18.08 -40.85
C LEU A 164 1.76 -17.12 -41.96
N VAL A 165 2.25 -15.88 -41.97
CA VAL A 165 1.82 -14.85 -42.92
C VAL A 165 2.68 -14.78 -44.18
N GLY A 166 3.91 -15.31 -44.16
CA GLY A 166 4.80 -15.45 -45.28
C GLY A 166 5.67 -14.22 -45.60
N SER A 167 5.42 -13.05 -44.99
CA SER A 167 6.28 -11.87 -45.13
C SER A 167 6.09 -10.86 -44.01
N PRO A 168 7.14 -10.02 -43.72
CA PRO A 168 7.04 -8.94 -42.71
C PRO A 168 5.95 -7.90 -43.03
N GLU A 169 5.72 -7.60 -44.31
CA GLU A 169 4.69 -6.65 -44.74
C GLU A 169 3.27 -7.14 -44.37
N ARG A 170 3.04 -8.43 -44.51
CA ARG A 170 1.78 -9.04 -44.11
C ARG A 170 1.62 -9.14 -42.58
N LEU A 171 2.72 -9.28 -41.84
CA LEU A 171 2.72 -9.27 -40.40
C LEU A 171 2.20 -7.94 -39.84
N THR A 172 2.58 -6.81 -40.44
CA THR A 172 2.05 -5.50 -40.05
C THR A 172 0.55 -5.32 -40.35
N GLY A 173 -0.01 -6.13 -41.22
CA GLY A 173 -1.43 -6.17 -41.54
C GLY A 173 -2.27 -6.99 -40.55
N LEU A 174 -1.64 -7.79 -39.68
CA LEU A 174 -2.35 -8.45 -38.60
C LEU A 174 -2.74 -7.46 -37.51
N GLY A 175 -3.92 -7.68 -36.91
CA GLY A 175 -4.34 -6.94 -35.74
C GLY A 175 -3.60 -7.45 -34.48
N LEU A 176 -2.71 -6.64 -33.92
CA LEU A 176 -2.20 -6.91 -32.57
C LEU A 176 -3.03 -6.16 -31.56
N ILE A 177 -3.58 -6.90 -30.62
CA ILE A 177 -4.27 -6.35 -29.45
C ILE A 177 -3.43 -6.67 -28.22
N LEU A 178 -3.10 -5.65 -27.45
CA LEU A 178 -2.39 -5.79 -26.17
C LEU A 178 -3.20 -5.11 -25.07
N GLY A 179 -3.70 -5.92 -24.14
CA GLY A 179 -4.45 -5.45 -22.98
C GLY A 179 -3.77 -5.83 -21.67
N GLY A 180 -3.96 -5.02 -20.63
CA GLY A 180 -3.41 -5.34 -19.31
C GLY A 180 -3.35 -4.15 -18.37
N ASP A 181 -2.71 -4.35 -17.23
CA ASP A 181 -2.51 -3.31 -16.24
C ASP A 181 -1.08 -3.32 -15.71
N LEU A 182 -0.58 -2.13 -15.38
CA LEU A 182 0.61 -1.90 -14.59
C LEU A 182 0.18 -1.22 -13.30
N VAL A 183 0.44 -1.87 -12.17
CA VAL A 183 0.03 -1.41 -10.83
C VAL A 183 1.25 -1.16 -9.98
N LEU A 184 1.29 0.00 -9.35
CA LEU A 184 2.28 0.38 -8.34
C LEU A 184 1.59 0.55 -7.01
N LEU A 185 2.03 -0.20 -6.01
CA LEU A 185 1.62 -0.05 -4.62
C LEU A 185 2.78 0.52 -3.81
N GLN A 186 2.47 1.51 -2.99
CA GLN A 186 3.40 2.18 -2.08
C GLN A 186 2.74 2.22 -0.71
N GLU A 187 3.44 1.77 0.31
CA GLU A 187 2.93 1.76 1.67
C GLU A 187 3.94 2.37 2.63
N ARG A 188 3.43 3.10 3.59
CA ARG A 188 4.15 3.61 4.77
C ARG A 188 3.35 3.29 6.01
N MET A 189 4.02 2.78 7.01
CA MET A 189 3.38 2.46 8.28
C MET A 189 4.22 2.91 9.47
N ALA A 190 3.55 3.19 10.57
CA ALA A 190 4.16 3.44 11.87
C ALA A 190 3.29 2.78 12.94
N ILE A 191 3.94 2.08 13.87
CA ILE A 191 3.29 1.42 15.00
C ILE A 191 4.02 1.78 16.29
N VAL A 192 3.27 1.93 17.36
CA VAL A 192 3.80 2.21 18.70
C VAL A 192 2.80 1.71 19.74
N SER A 193 3.28 1.25 20.90
CA SER A 193 2.40 0.81 21.99
C SER A 193 2.99 1.18 23.35
N THR A 194 2.19 1.04 24.39
CA THR A 194 2.62 1.24 25.79
C THR A 194 3.82 0.37 26.18
N HIS A 195 3.96 -0.83 25.57
CA HIS A 195 5.09 -1.73 25.81
C HIS A 195 6.21 -1.59 24.78
N MET A 196 5.97 -0.87 23.69
CA MET A 196 6.96 -0.51 22.67
C MET A 196 6.90 0.99 22.40
N PRO A 197 7.39 1.84 23.32
CA PRO A 197 7.24 3.29 23.24
C PRO A 197 8.11 3.93 22.14
N ARG A 198 9.07 3.20 21.59
CA ARG A 198 9.81 3.62 20.40
C ARG A 198 8.99 3.29 19.15
N VAL A 199 8.58 4.32 18.42
CA VAL A 199 7.86 4.13 17.17
C VAL A 199 8.66 3.25 16.21
N GLN A 200 8.09 2.11 15.84
CA GLN A 200 8.56 1.28 14.73
C GLN A 200 7.90 1.79 13.46
N SER A 201 8.61 1.75 12.35
CA SER A 201 8.06 2.23 11.07
C SER A 201 8.73 1.53 9.90
N ASP A 202 7.99 1.36 8.85
CA ASP A 202 8.46 0.72 7.63
C ASP A 202 7.85 1.35 6.38
N GLU A 203 8.47 1.04 5.23
CA GLU A 203 8.01 1.39 3.90
C GLU A 203 8.08 0.14 3.04
N SER A 204 7.06 -0.10 2.23
CA SER A 204 7.04 -1.17 1.25
C SER A 204 6.60 -0.67 -0.11
N THR A 205 7.09 -1.35 -1.15
CA THR A 205 6.74 -1.06 -2.54
C THR A 205 6.51 -2.36 -3.29
N LEU A 206 5.51 -2.37 -4.16
CA LEU A 206 5.25 -3.48 -5.05
C LEU A 206 4.88 -2.94 -6.43
N VAL A 207 5.51 -3.47 -7.46
CA VAL A 207 5.10 -3.27 -8.85
C VAL A 207 4.61 -4.59 -9.39
N MET A 208 3.42 -4.58 -9.95
CA MET A 208 2.84 -5.73 -10.63
C MET A 208 2.44 -5.32 -12.03
N SER A 209 2.61 -6.24 -12.97
CA SER A 209 2.09 -6.07 -14.31
C SER A 209 1.58 -7.40 -14.84
N PHE A 210 0.51 -7.32 -15.60
CA PHE A 210 0.11 -8.41 -16.47
C PHE A 210 -0.26 -7.83 -17.83
N ALA A 211 0.00 -8.58 -18.88
CA ALA A 211 -0.39 -8.20 -20.21
C ALA A 211 -0.82 -9.46 -20.98
N THR A 212 -1.87 -9.32 -21.77
CA THR A 212 -2.35 -10.33 -22.70
C THR A 212 -2.21 -9.78 -24.12
N ALA A 213 -1.52 -10.52 -24.95
CA ALA A 213 -1.41 -10.22 -26.38
C ALA A 213 -2.31 -11.17 -27.18
N MET A 214 -3.04 -10.63 -28.11
CA MET A 214 -3.86 -11.37 -29.07
C MET A 214 -3.54 -10.91 -30.48
N VAL A 215 -3.67 -11.82 -31.42
CA VAL A 215 -3.50 -11.55 -32.86
C VAL A 215 -4.83 -11.83 -33.52
N GLU A 216 -5.32 -10.88 -34.31
CA GLU A 216 -6.56 -10.98 -35.09
C GLU A 216 -6.29 -11.11 -36.57
#